data_15b3455ff0868b4b15521ec91903dc90
#
_entry.id   15b3455ff0868b4b15521ec91903dc90
#
_cell.length_a   1.000
_cell.length_b   1.000
_cell.length_c   1.000
_cell.angle_alpha   90.00
_cell.angle_beta   90.00
_cell.angle_gamma   90.00
#
_symmetry.space_group_name_H-M   'P 1'
#
loop_
_entity.id
_entity.type
_entity.pdbx_description
1 polymer ?
#
loop_
_entity_poly.entity_id
_entity_poly.type
_entity_poly.pdbx_seq_one_letter_code
_entity_poly.pdbx_strand_id
1 'polypeptide(L)'
;MEKRNNLAVLQARMSSNRLPGKVLMDVNGKPMIYWQIQRILQSKEISKLVVATSDYPTDDVLVEYLESINCEFVRGSLDDVLARYIKVENNYSPEAIIRLTADCPLVMPELIDSMLIKFYKVNVQYLSNTIELTYPDGLDIEIIKAGTFNKLTTMNPSSSEREHVTLGIINRINQFSTFSVVNGSNLSRYRWTVDTEEDFAFIKRVFKVFTSKETKFNFEDLVNYFKEYPHLNRLRQR
;
A
#
# COMPACT_ATOMS: atom_id res chain seq x y z
N MET A 1 -3.28 -5.01 27.44
CA MET A 1 -3.96 -3.99 26.60
C MET A 1 -4.56 -4.72 25.41
N GLU A 2 -5.83 -4.51 25.12
CA GLU A 2 -6.44 -5.04 23.90
C GLU A 2 -5.67 -4.52 22.67
N LYS A 3 -5.43 -5.39 21.68
CA LYS A 3 -4.78 -5.01 20.43
C LYS A 3 -5.76 -4.12 19.65
N ARG A 4 -5.31 -2.94 19.22
CA ARG A 4 -6.12 -2.00 18.44
C ARG A 4 -6.57 -2.63 17.13
N ASN A 5 -7.77 -2.27 16.68
CA ASN A 5 -8.31 -2.73 15.40
C ASN A 5 -7.73 -1.91 14.24
N ASN A 6 -6.45 -2.16 13.90
CA ASN A 6 -5.74 -1.54 12.78
C ASN A 6 -5.87 -2.42 11.54
N LEU A 7 -6.61 -1.97 10.54
CA LEU A 7 -6.93 -2.74 9.34
C LEU A 7 -6.01 -2.34 8.17
N ALA A 8 -5.14 -3.24 7.74
CA ALA A 8 -4.43 -3.06 6.48
C ALA A 8 -5.38 -3.34 5.30
N VAL A 9 -5.49 -2.40 4.37
CA VAL A 9 -6.29 -2.51 3.16
C VAL A 9 -5.37 -2.43 1.96
N LEU A 10 -5.16 -3.58 1.31
CA LEU A 10 -4.37 -3.68 0.10
C LEU A 10 -5.27 -3.48 -1.13
N GLN A 11 -5.17 -2.32 -1.77
CA GLN A 11 -5.91 -2.02 -2.98
C GLN A 11 -5.25 -2.72 -4.18
N ALA A 12 -5.98 -3.62 -4.84
CA ALA A 12 -5.49 -4.39 -5.98
C ALA A 12 -6.54 -4.50 -7.08
N ARG A 13 -6.10 -4.51 -8.36
CA ARG A 13 -6.95 -4.79 -9.53
C ARG A 13 -6.13 -5.37 -10.67
N MET A 14 -6.78 -6.12 -11.57
CA MET A 14 -6.15 -6.68 -12.77
C MET A 14 -5.97 -5.62 -13.88
N SER A 15 -6.84 -4.62 -13.93
CA SER A 15 -6.93 -3.60 -14.98
C SER A 15 -5.89 -2.47 -14.82
N SER A 16 -4.58 -2.84 -14.82
CA SER A 16 -3.51 -1.83 -14.92
C SER A 16 -3.30 -1.43 -16.38
N ASN A 17 -3.26 -0.12 -16.69
CA ASN A 17 -3.12 0.36 -18.06
C ASN A 17 -1.75 0.03 -18.68
N ARG A 18 -0.67 0.14 -17.90
CA ARG A 18 0.72 -0.04 -18.38
C ARG A 18 1.21 -1.49 -18.30
N LEU A 19 0.72 -2.25 -17.32
CA LEU A 19 1.10 -3.64 -17.10
C LEU A 19 -0.13 -4.41 -16.57
N PRO A 20 -1.06 -4.81 -17.47
CA PRO A 20 -2.26 -5.55 -17.10
C PRO A 20 -1.91 -6.86 -16.37
N GLY A 21 -2.68 -7.19 -15.32
CA GLY A 21 -2.47 -8.42 -14.57
C GLY A 21 -1.24 -8.45 -13.67
N LYS A 22 -0.51 -7.34 -13.52
CA LYS A 22 0.77 -7.29 -12.77
C LYS A 22 0.70 -7.92 -11.37
N VAL A 23 -0.43 -7.81 -10.71
CA VAL A 23 -0.61 -8.33 -9.33
C VAL A 23 -0.51 -9.85 -9.25
N LEU A 24 -0.86 -10.56 -10.33
CA LEU A 24 -0.77 -12.02 -10.43
C LEU A 24 0.45 -12.52 -11.24
N MET A 25 1.29 -11.62 -11.76
CA MET A 25 2.51 -12.03 -12.47
C MET A 25 3.48 -12.75 -11.54
N ASP A 26 4.14 -13.77 -12.06
CA ASP A 26 5.07 -14.64 -11.30
C ASP A 26 6.33 -13.90 -10.85
N VAL A 27 6.57 -13.92 -9.57
CA VAL A 27 7.81 -13.52 -8.90
C VAL A 27 8.32 -14.72 -8.09
N ASN A 28 9.34 -15.41 -8.62
CA ASN A 28 9.97 -16.56 -7.97
C ASN A 28 8.96 -17.67 -7.54
N GLY A 29 8.06 -18.07 -8.47
CA GLY A 29 7.11 -19.17 -8.26
C GLY A 29 5.84 -18.81 -7.48
N LYS A 30 5.62 -17.52 -7.17
CA LYS A 30 4.39 -17.02 -6.56
C LYS A 30 3.97 -15.71 -7.21
N PRO A 31 2.65 -15.38 -7.26
CA PRO A 31 2.18 -14.08 -7.71
C PRO A 31 2.79 -12.92 -6.93
N MET A 32 3.00 -11.76 -7.57
CA MET A 32 3.55 -10.57 -6.93
C MET A 32 2.77 -10.17 -5.66
N ILE A 33 1.44 -10.22 -5.70
CA ILE A 33 0.58 -9.87 -4.56
C ILE A 33 0.80 -10.81 -3.37
N TYR A 34 1.17 -12.08 -3.59
CA TYR A 34 1.49 -13.03 -2.51
C TYR A 34 2.62 -12.50 -1.63
N TRP A 35 3.70 -12.06 -2.25
CA TRP A 35 4.86 -11.54 -1.54
C TRP A 35 4.52 -10.30 -0.74
N GLN A 36 3.71 -9.42 -1.30
CA GLN A 36 3.27 -8.22 -0.61
C GLN A 36 2.36 -8.56 0.60
N ILE A 37 1.39 -9.46 0.43
CA ILE A 37 0.55 -9.97 1.52
C ILE A 37 1.42 -10.55 2.64
N GLN A 38 2.39 -11.42 2.31
CA GLN A 38 3.28 -12.04 3.30
C GLN A 38 4.13 -11.00 4.04
N ARG A 39 4.53 -9.93 3.38
CA ARG A 39 5.28 -8.84 4.02
C ARG A 39 4.40 -8.02 4.95
N ILE A 40 3.21 -7.61 4.51
CA ILE A 40 2.25 -6.84 5.32
C ILE A 40 1.91 -7.62 6.62
N LEU A 41 1.68 -8.92 6.52
CA LEU A 41 1.34 -9.78 7.65
C LEU A 41 2.48 -9.94 8.68
N GLN A 42 3.71 -9.50 8.39
CA GLN A 42 4.80 -9.44 9.38
C GLN A 42 4.70 -8.21 10.31
N SER A 43 3.86 -7.22 9.98
CA SER A 43 3.61 -6.08 10.87
C SER A 43 2.99 -6.56 12.19
N LYS A 44 3.49 -6.02 13.30
CA LYS A 44 3.02 -6.34 14.65
C LYS A 44 1.81 -5.51 15.08
N GLU A 45 1.65 -4.36 14.45
CA GLU A 45 0.64 -3.35 14.81
C GLU A 45 -0.66 -3.52 14.04
N ILE A 46 -0.70 -4.23 12.89
CA ILE A 46 -1.94 -4.52 12.19
C ILE A 46 -2.71 -5.65 12.90
N SER A 47 -4.04 -5.55 12.93
CA SER A 47 -4.92 -6.61 13.44
C SER A 47 -5.32 -7.60 12.35
N LYS A 48 -5.51 -7.09 11.14
CA LYS A 48 -6.01 -7.85 9.98
C LYS A 48 -5.56 -7.19 8.67
N LEU A 49 -5.50 -8.01 7.60
CA LEU A 49 -5.34 -7.58 6.22
C LEU A 49 -6.58 -7.94 5.41
N VAL A 50 -7.05 -7.01 4.58
CA VAL A 50 -8.12 -7.22 3.61
C VAL A 50 -7.67 -6.69 2.25
N VAL A 51 -7.91 -7.43 1.17
CA VAL A 51 -7.68 -6.96 -0.20
C VAL A 51 -8.94 -6.25 -0.70
N ALA A 52 -8.82 -5.00 -1.14
CA ALA A 52 -9.90 -4.24 -1.74
C ALA A 52 -9.78 -4.28 -3.27
N THR A 53 -10.66 -5.04 -3.94
CA THR A 53 -10.67 -5.19 -5.40
C THR A 53 -12.00 -4.75 -6.02
N SER A 54 -12.11 -4.75 -7.36
CA SER A 54 -13.35 -4.35 -8.01
C SER A 54 -14.35 -5.51 -8.14
N ASP A 55 -15.61 -5.15 -8.39
CA ASP A 55 -16.67 -6.08 -8.78
C ASP A 55 -16.70 -6.34 -10.30
N TYR A 56 -15.72 -5.78 -11.03
CA TYR A 56 -15.60 -5.96 -12.46
C TYR A 56 -15.10 -7.39 -12.78
N PRO A 57 -15.65 -8.05 -13.84
CA PRO A 57 -15.32 -9.45 -14.15
C PRO A 57 -13.84 -9.74 -14.38
N THR A 58 -13.05 -8.73 -14.82
CA THR A 58 -11.60 -8.91 -14.99
C THR A 58 -10.88 -9.20 -13.68
N ASP A 59 -11.45 -8.84 -12.52
CA ASP A 59 -10.88 -9.08 -11.22
C ASP A 59 -11.30 -10.44 -10.60
N ASP A 60 -12.16 -11.25 -11.28
CA ASP A 60 -12.59 -12.55 -10.77
C ASP A 60 -11.41 -13.50 -10.57
N VAL A 61 -10.46 -13.52 -11.50
CA VAL A 61 -9.25 -14.34 -11.37
C VAL A 61 -8.38 -13.92 -10.16
N LEU A 62 -8.39 -12.65 -9.77
CA LEU A 62 -7.73 -12.19 -8.55
C LEU A 62 -8.49 -12.71 -7.32
N VAL A 63 -9.82 -12.67 -7.35
CA VAL A 63 -10.68 -13.18 -6.27
C VAL A 63 -10.45 -14.69 -6.08
N GLU A 64 -10.48 -15.48 -7.15
CA GLU A 64 -10.19 -16.92 -7.10
C GLU A 64 -8.82 -17.20 -6.46
N TYR A 65 -7.82 -16.42 -6.83
CA TYR A 65 -6.49 -16.53 -6.21
C TYR A 65 -6.52 -16.21 -4.71
N LEU A 66 -7.18 -15.11 -4.30
CA LEU A 66 -7.27 -14.72 -2.89
C LEU A 66 -8.00 -15.78 -2.05
N GLU A 67 -9.08 -16.38 -2.58
CA GLU A 67 -9.80 -17.50 -1.97
C GLU A 67 -8.87 -18.72 -1.79
N SER A 68 -8.07 -19.03 -2.81
CA SER A 68 -7.15 -20.17 -2.77
C SER A 68 -6.08 -20.08 -1.69
N ILE A 69 -5.77 -18.85 -1.24
CA ILE A 69 -4.80 -18.60 -0.15
C ILE A 69 -5.47 -18.16 1.15
N ASN A 70 -6.79 -18.26 1.26
CA ASN A 70 -7.60 -17.84 2.41
C ASN A 70 -7.35 -16.37 2.81
N CYS A 71 -7.19 -15.47 1.85
CA CYS A 71 -7.05 -14.05 2.07
C CYS A 71 -8.39 -13.35 1.98
N GLU A 72 -8.79 -12.62 3.02
CA GLU A 72 -10.04 -11.85 3.02
C GLU A 72 -10.01 -10.73 1.98
N PHE A 73 -11.14 -10.50 1.32
CA PHE A 73 -11.29 -9.45 0.34
C PHE A 73 -12.67 -8.77 0.39
N VAL A 74 -12.72 -7.55 -0.13
CA VAL A 74 -13.95 -6.79 -0.35
C VAL A 74 -13.98 -6.32 -1.80
N ARG A 75 -15.11 -6.54 -2.47
CA ARG A 75 -15.35 -6.06 -3.83
C ARG A 75 -16.25 -4.82 -3.83
N GLY A 76 -16.02 -3.92 -4.78
CA GLY A 76 -16.85 -2.74 -5.00
C GLY A 76 -16.53 -2.07 -6.33
N SER A 77 -17.08 -0.87 -6.59
CA SER A 77 -16.93 -0.16 -7.86
C SER A 77 -15.47 -0.08 -8.33
N LEU A 78 -15.23 -0.26 -9.62
CA LEU A 78 -13.92 -0.08 -10.24
C LEU A 78 -13.47 1.38 -10.15
N ASP A 79 -14.37 2.32 -10.44
CA ASP A 79 -14.05 3.75 -10.55
C ASP A 79 -14.20 4.49 -9.21
N ASP A 80 -15.17 4.08 -8.38
CA ASP A 80 -15.40 4.67 -7.07
C ASP A 80 -14.63 3.91 -5.97
N VAL A 81 -13.33 4.12 -5.94
CA VAL A 81 -12.46 3.46 -4.96
C VAL A 81 -12.75 3.95 -3.54
N LEU A 82 -13.10 5.21 -3.36
CA LEU A 82 -13.48 5.77 -2.04
C LEU A 82 -14.68 5.01 -1.45
N ALA A 83 -15.72 4.73 -2.26
CA ALA A 83 -16.86 3.92 -1.81
C ALA A 83 -16.44 2.51 -1.38
N ARG A 84 -15.43 1.93 -2.03
CA ARG A 84 -14.87 0.63 -1.65
C ARG A 84 -14.20 0.68 -0.28
N TYR A 85 -13.44 1.74 0.03
CA TYR A 85 -12.86 1.94 1.37
C TYR A 85 -13.93 2.17 2.45
N ILE A 86 -14.99 2.91 2.16
CA ILE A 86 -16.14 3.08 3.07
C ILE A 86 -16.82 1.73 3.34
N LYS A 87 -17.00 0.90 2.30
CA LYS A 87 -17.54 -0.46 2.47
C LYS A 87 -16.65 -1.31 3.38
N VAL A 88 -15.33 -1.22 3.23
CA VAL A 88 -14.37 -1.88 4.13
C VAL A 88 -14.52 -1.35 5.55
N GLU A 89 -14.57 -0.03 5.75
CA GLU A 89 -14.75 0.59 7.06
C GLU A 89 -16.04 0.11 7.76
N ASN A 90 -17.14 0.05 7.03
CA ASN A 90 -18.42 -0.43 7.55
C ASN A 90 -18.40 -1.92 7.92
N ASN A 91 -17.73 -2.77 7.14
CA ASN A 91 -17.68 -4.21 7.38
C ASN A 91 -16.80 -4.59 8.58
N TYR A 92 -15.71 -3.85 8.83
CA TYR A 92 -14.68 -4.23 9.79
C TYR A 92 -14.59 -3.30 11.01
N SER A 93 -15.23 -2.13 10.97
CA SER A 93 -15.22 -1.13 12.04
C SER A 93 -13.82 -0.88 12.64
N PRO A 94 -12.79 -0.59 11.81
CA PRO A 94 -11.43 -0.38 12.29
C PRO A 94 -11.30 0.93 13.06
N GLU A 95 -10.30 1.03 13.95
CA GLU A 95 -9.87 2.32 14.53
C GLU A 95 -9.03 3.13 13.53
N ALA A 96 -8.23 2.44 12.74
CA ALA A 96 -7.42 3.01 11.66
C ALA A 96 -7.37 2.08 10.45
N ILE A 97 -7.40 2.68 9.25
CA ILE A 97 -7.16 2.01 7.97
C ILE A 97 -5.74 2.34 7.53
N ILE A 98 -4.94 1.31 7.23
CA ILE A 98 -3.65 1.44 6.57
C ILE A 98 -3.88 1.16 5.09
N ARG A 99 -3.86 2.22 4.27
CA ARG A 99 -4.00 2.11 2.81
C ARG A 99 -2.66 1.74 2.19
N LEU A 100 -2.68 0.65 1.44
CA LEU A 100 -1.54 0.12 0.68
C LEU A 100 -2.00 -0.19 -0.75
N THR A 101 -1.13 -0.07 -1.73
CA THR A 101 -1.43 -0.34 -3.14
C THR A 101 -0.60 -1.51 -3.66
N ALA A 102 -1.20 -2.38 -4.48
CA ALA A 102 -0.62 -3.65 -4.89
C ALA A 102 0.52 -3.53 -5.94
N ASP A 103 0.87 -2.33 -6.32
CA ASP A 103 2.06 -2.01 -7.11
C ASP A 103 3.31 -1.73 -6.26
N CYS A 104 3.22 -1.80 -4.94
CA CYS A 104 4.28 -1.56 -3.97
C CYS A 104 4.74 -2.85 -3.26
N PRO A 105 5.29 -3.88 -3.98
CA PRO A 105 5.55 -5.21 -3.41
C PRO A 105 6.66 -5.24 -2.36
N LEU A 106 7.49 -4.20 -2.28
CA LEU A 106 8.56 -4.07 -1.29
C LEU A 106 8.12 -3.38 0.01
N VAL A 107 6.82 -3.31 0.28
CA VAL A 107 6.29 -2.72 1.53
C VAL A 107 7.07 -3.20 2.77
N MET A 108 7.35 -2.28 3.69
CA MET A 108 8.17 -2.54 4.89
C MET A 108 7.29 -2.69 6.13
N PRO A 109 7.21 -3.88 6.75
CA PRO A 109 6.41 -4.11 7.96
C PRO A 109 6.80 -3.18 9.11
N GLU A 110 8.10 -2.98 9.32
CA GLU A 110 8.63 -2.10 10.36
C GLU A 110 8.27 -0.62 10.13
N LEU A 111 8.12 -0.20 8.87
CA LEU A 111 7.67 1.15 8.55
C LEU A 111 6.17 1.29 8.86
N ILE A 112 5.34 0.29 8.54
CA ILE A 112 3.94 0.26 8.94
C ILE A 112 3.83 0.41 10.46
N ASP A 113 4.58 -0.40 11.22
CA ASP A 113 4.56 -0.41 12.69
C ASP A 113 4.96 0.96 13.26
N SER A 114 6.07 1.51 12.79
CA SER A 114 6.56 2.82 13.27
C SER A 114 5.60 3.96 12.95
N MET A 115 4.98 3.92 11.77
CA MET A 115 3.98 4.92 11.36
C MET A 115 2.69 4.81 12.16
N LEU A 116 2.21 3.59 12.49
CA LEU A 116 1.04 3.38 13.37
C LEU A 116 1.30 3.88 14.78
N ILE A 117 2.46 3.58 15.37
CA ILE A 117 2.85 4.10 16.68
C ILE A 117 2.86 5.64 16.66
N LYS A 118 3.43 6.23 15.60
CA LYS A 118 3.45 7.69 15.43
C LYS A 118 2.05 8.26 15.27
N PHE A 119 1.18 7.63 14.47
CA PHE A 119 -0.19 8.03 14.22
C PHE A 119 -0.99 8.22 15.52
N TYR A 120 -0.95 7.25 16.40
CA TYR A 120 -1.62 7.33 17.68
C TYR A 120 -1.00 8.36 18.63
N LYS A 121 0.32 8.54 18.57
CA LYS A 121 1.02 9.56 19.37
C LYS A 121 0.63 10.99 18.98
N VAL A 122 0.54 11.26 17.65
CA VAL A 122 0.18 12.61 17.16
C VAL A 122 -1.33 12.83 17.04
N ASN A 123 -2.13 11.76 17.08
CA ASN A 123 -3.61 11.76 17.06
C ASN A 123 -4.21 12.61 15.94
N VAL A 124 -3.84 12.32 14.70
CA VAL A 124 -4.31 13.01 13.50
C VAL A 124 -5.36 12.21 12.75
N GLN A 125 -6.08 12.83 11.79
CA GLN A 125 -7.03 12.16 10.90
C GLN A 125 -6.33 11.42 9.75
N TYR A 126 -5.18 11.95 9.30
CA TYR A 126 -4.41 11.37 8.19
C TYR A 126 -2.91 11.50 8.46
N LEU A 127 -2.19 10.40 8.34
CA LEU A 127 -0.74 10.35 8.43
C LEU A 127 -0.21 9.60 7.22
N SER A 128 0.80 10.16 6.54
CA SER A 128 1.42 9.50 5.38
C SER A 128 2.88 9.88 5.21
N ASN A 129 3.63 9.01 4.54
CA ASN A 129 4.98 9.30 4.04
C ASN A 129 4.99 9.82 2.60
N THR A 130 3.78 10.13 2.04
CA THR A 130 3.64 10.67 0.67
C THR A 130 3.31 12.16 0.63
N ILE A 131 3.08 12.82 1.78
CA ILE A 131 2.86 14.27 1.86
C ILE A 131 4.16 15.00 1.51
N GLU A 132 5.27 14.62 2.14
CA GLU A 132 6.61 15.06 1.81
C GLU A 132 7.43 13.84 1.37
N LEU A 133 7.85 13.84 0.10
CA LEU A 133 8.49 12.68 -0.53
C LEU A 133 9.96 12.57 -0.12
N THR A 134 10.26 11.67 0.79
CA THR A 134 11.63 11.36 1.23
C THR A 134 11.95 9.87 1.18
N TYR A 135 10.94 9.01 1.12
CA TYR A 135 11.09 7.58 0.90
C TYR A 135 11.15 7.24 -0.60
N PRO A 136 11.71 6.07 -0.98
CA PRO A 136 11.56 5.53 -2.33
C PRO A 136 10.09 5.40 -2.73
N ASP A 137 9.77 5.76 -3.97
CA ASP A 137 8.49 5.49 -4.60
C ASP A 137 8.19 3.98 -4.60
N GLY A 138 7.08 3.55 -4.02
CA GLY A 138 6.77 2.14 -3.80
C GLY A 138 6.91 1.68 -2.33
N LEU A 139 7.19 2.60 -1.42
CA LEU A 139 7.05 2.38 0.04
C LEU A 139 5.93 3.24 0.63
N ASP A 140 4.93 3.55 -0.17
CA ASP A 140 3.85 4.46 0.17
C ASP A 140 2.91 3.82 1.20
N ILE A 141 2.74 4.51 2.32
CA ILE A 141 1.87 4.09 3.43
C ILE A 141 1.03 5.29 3.85
N GLU A 142 -0.27 5.08 3.90
CA GLU A 142 -1.21 6.10 4.33
C GLU A 142 -2.08 5.52 5.47
N ILE A 143 -2.14 6.23 6.58
CA ILE A 143 -2.92 5.82 7.76
C ILE A 143 -4.06 6.81 7.97
N ILE A 144 -5.28 6.31 7.94
CA ILE A 144 -6.51 7.07 7.96
C ILE A 144 -7.31 6.68 9.21
N LYS A 145 -7.68 7.69 10.02
CA LYS A 145 -8.54 7.49 11.19
C LYS A 145 -9.96 7.14 10.75
N ALA A 146 -10.62 6.24 11.47
CA ALA A 146 -12.03 5.92 11.26
C ALA A 146 -12.91 7.19 11.17
N GLY A 147 -13.90 7.16 10.27
CA GLY A 147 -14.80 8.28 10.00
C GLY A 147 -14.23 9.38 9.09
N THR A 148 -12.93 9.35 8.77
CA THR A 148 -12.31 10.37 7.90
C THR A 148 -12.84 10.29 6.46
N PHE A 149 -13.07 9.09 5.93
CA PHE A 149 -13.67 8.92 4.60
C PHE A 149 -15.13 9.37 4.58
N ASN A 150 -15.90 9.11 5.62
CA ASN A 150 -17.27 9.62 5.74
C ASN A 150 -17.28 11.16 5.79
N LYS A 151 -16.38 11.79 6.55
CA LYS A 151 -16.21 13.24 6.53
C LYS A 151 -15.88 13.75 5.12
N LEU A 152 -14.97 13.09 4.39
CA LEU A 152 -14.62 13.47 3.01
C LEU A 152 -15.82 13.40 2.08
N THR A 153 -16.70 12.40 2.19
CA THR A 153 -17.90 12.30 1.34
C THR A 153 -18.87 13.46 1.51
N THR A 154 -18.97 14.03 2.71
CA THR A 154 -19.83 15.22 2.94
C THR A 154 -19.32 16.49 2.25
N MET A 155 -18.08 16.47 1.75
CA MET A 155 -17.43 17.58 1.04
C MET A 155 -17.57 17.46 -0.50
N ASN A 156 -18.41 16.55 -1.00
CA ASN A 156 -18.67 16.33 -2.43
C ASN A 156 -17.38 16.13 -3.25
N PRO A 157 -16.60 15.08 -2.97
CA PRO A 157 -15.36 14.81 -3.68
C PRO A 157 -15.63 14.57 -5.18
N SER A 158 -14.77 15.11 -6.05
CA SER A 158 -14.81 14.92 -7.50
C SER A 158 -14.58 13.46 -7.88
N SER A 159 -14.87 13.08 -9.14
CA SER A 159 -14.61 11.71 -9.64
C SER A 159 -13.14 11.30 -9.47
N SER A 160 -12.20 12.21 -9.75
CA SER A 160 -10.77 11.94 -9.55
C SER A 160 -10.42 11.73 -8.07
N GLU A 161 -11.03 12.48 -7.15
CA GLU A 161 -10.82 12.30 -5.71
C GLU A 161 -11.46 10.99 -5.20
N ARG A 162 -12.54 10.54 -5.82
CA ARG A 162 -13.17 9.24 -5.52
C ARG A 162 -12.32 8.07 -6.03
N GLU A 163 -11.68 8.20 -7.19
CA GLU A 163 -10.75 7.22 -7.74
C GLU A 163 -9.45 7.16 -6.93
N HIS A 164 -8.87 8.31 -6.61
CA HIS A 164 -7.58 8.41 -5.92
C HIS A 164 -7.69 8.53 -4.38
N VAL A 165 -8.87 8.28 -3.83
CA VAL A 165 -9.21 8.11 -2.40
C VAL A 165 -8.70 9.25 -1.51
N THR A 166 -7.39 9.29 -1.24
CA THR A 166 -6.75 10.26 -0.33
C THR A 166 -6.43 11.61 -0.99
N LEU A 167 -6.54 11.71 -2.31
CA LEU A 167 -6.39 12.98 -3.04
C LEU A 167 -7.35 14.05 -2.51
N GLY A 168 -8.58 13.65 -2.15
CA GLY A 168 -9.56 14.57 -1.58
C GLY A 168 -9.16 15.13 -0.21
N ILE A 169 -8.38 14.37 0.58
CA ILE A 169 -7.79 14.84 1.85
C ILE A 169 -6.64 15.81 1.55
N ILE A 170 -5.76 15.47 0.61
CA ILE A 170 -4.60 16.28 0.22
C ILE A 170 -5.06 17.62 -0.36
N ASN A 171 -6.06 17.64 -1.24
CA ASN A 171 -6.60 18.87 -1.83
C ASN A 171 -7.26 19.79 -0.76
N ARG A 172 -7.65 19.23 0.39
CA ARG A 172 -8.27 19.93 1.51
C ARG A 172 -7.46 19.81 2.79
N ILE A 173 -6.13 19.77 2.66
CA ILE A 173 -5.22 19.47 3.78
C ILE A 173 -5.46 20.35 5.01
N ASN A 174 -5.89 21.59 4.83
CA ASN A 174 -6.22 22.52 5.92
C ASN A 174 -7.53 22.19 6.65
N GLN A 175 -8.35 21.27 6.13
CA GLN A 175 -9.61 20.83 6.74
C GLN A 175 -9.49 19.50 7.49
N PHE A 176 -8.31 18.88 7.42
CA PHE A 176 -7.98 17.65 8.11
C PHE A 176 -6.74 17.85 8.99
N SER A 177 -6.71 17.22 10.16
CA SER A 177 -5.46 17.12 10.90
C SER A 177 -4.56 16.08 10.22
N THR A 178 -3.38 16.51 9.79
CA THR A 178 -2.46 15.66 9.01
C THR A 178 -1.06 15.66 9.61
N PHE A 179 -0.30 14.60 9.31
CA PHE A 179 1.11 14.50 9.69
C PHE A 179 1.91 13.84 8.58
N SER A 180 3.03 14.45 8.19
CA SER A 180 3.99 13.89 7.24
C SER A 180 5.07 13.10 7.97
N VAL A 181 5.30 11.85 7.55
CA VAL A 181 6.42 11.04 8.02
C VAL A 181 7.55 11.13 7.01
N VAL A 182 8.68 11.63 7.45
CA VAL A 182 9.87 11.81 6.60
C VAL A 182 10.98 10.84 6.98
N ASN A 183 11.74 10.39 5.99
CA ASN A 183 12.95 9.60 6.20
C ASN A 183 14.14 10.52 6.55
N GLY A 184 15.08 10.03 7.33
CA GLY A 184 16.27 10.78 7.72
C GLY A 184 17.18 11.19 6.56
N SER A 185 17.07 10.51 5.41
CA SER A 185 17.76 10.84 4.17
C SER A 185 16.74 10.90 3.04
N ASN A 186 16.84 11.86 2.12
CA ASN A 186 15.95 11.92 0.96
C ASN A 186 16.35 10.86 -0.08
N LEU A 187 15.52 9.81 -0.18
CA LEU A 187 15.65 8.69 -1.11
C LEU A 187 14.56 8.68 -2.18
N SER A 188 13.75 9.75 -2.30
CA SER A 188 12.61 9.86 -3.22
C SER A 188 12.99 9.72 -4.71
N ARG A 189 14.27 9.82 -5.05
CA ARG A 189 14.79 9.53 -6.39
C ARG A 189 14.70 8.06 -6.79
N TYR A 190 14.58 7.15 -5.85
CA TYR A 190 14.49 5.72 -6.13
C TYR A 190 13.06 5.31 -6.44
N ARG A 191 12.91 4.33 -7.36
CA ARG A 191 11.63 3.82 -7.83
C ARG A 191 11.56 2.32 -7.58
N TRP A 192 10.75 1.92 -6.61
CA TRP A 192 10.54 0.55 -6.16
C TRP A 192 9.08 0.10 -6.34
N THR A 193 8.27 0.90 -7.04
CA THR A 193 6.91 0.55 -7.48
C THR A 193 6.94 -0.21 -8.80
N VAL A 194 5.87 -0.93 -9.13
CA VAL A 194 5.71 -1.69 -10.37
C VAL A 194 4.61 -1.10 -11.24
N ASP A 195 5.01 -0.50 -12.37
CA ASP A 195 4.06 -0.01 -13.36
C ASP A 195 4.41 -0.47 -14.78
N THR A 196 5.66 -0.83 -15.04
CA THR A 196 6.18 -1.27 -16.33
C THR A 196 6.84 -2.64 -16.23
N GLU A 197 7.14 -3.26 -17.36
CA GLU A 197 7.90 -4.53 -17.41
C GLU A 197 9.29 -4.39 -16.78
N GLU A 198 9.94 -3.23 -16.95
CA GLU A 198 11.25 -2.99 -16.36
C GLU A 198 11.17 -2.86 -14.83
N ASP A 199 10.11 -2.21 -14.32
CA ASP A 199 9.87 -2.17 -12.87
C ASP A 199 9.65 -3.60 -12.34
N PHE A 200 8.86 -4.39 -13.06
CA PHE A 200 8.60 -5.78 -12.68
C PHE A 200 9.89 -6.63 -12.71
N ALA A 201 10.71 -6.49 -13.75
CA ALA A 201 12.00 -7.17 -13.83
C ALA A 201 12.95 -6.76 -12.69
N PHE A 202 12.92 -5.49 -12.28
CA PHE A 202 13.66 -5.00 -11.11
C PHE A 202 13.17 -5.72 -9.83
N ILE A 203 11.87 -5.77 -9.58
CA ILE A 203 11.30 -6.44 -8.42
C ILE A 203 11.63 -7.93 -8.39
N LYS A 204 11.57 -8.63 -9.52
CA LYS A 204 12.01 -10.04 -9.62
C LYS A 204 13.46 -10.22 -9.17
N ARG A 205 14.36 -9.33 -9.58
CA ARG A 205 15.77 -9.38 -9.15
C ARG A 205 15.91 -9.17 -7.64
N VAL A 206 15.21 -8.18 -7.07
CA VAL A 206 15.22 -7.93 -5.63
C VAL A 206 14.77 -9.16 -4.86
N PHE A 207 13.60 -9.71 -5.21
CA PHE A 207 13.11 -10.92 -4.54
C PHE A 207 14.05 -12.11 -4.74
N LYS A 208 14.69 -12.27 -5.90
CA LYS A 208 15.67 -13.36 -6.13
C LYS A 208 16.87 -13.25 -5.17
N VAL A 209 17.34 -12.03 -4.88
CA VAL A 209 18.46 -11.79 -3.96
C VAL A 209 18.05 -12.06 -2.51
N PHE A 210 16.84 -11.63 -2.13
CA PHE A 210 16.42 -11.61 -0.73
C PHE A 210 15.52 -12.78 -0.30
N THR A 211 14.93 -13.58 -1.23
CA THR A 211 14.06 -14.72 -0.88
C THR A 211 14.80 -15.86 -0.17
N SER A 212 16.11 -15.97 -0.31
CA SER A 212 16.89 -16.90 0.53
C SER A 212 16.80 -16.59 2.03
N LYS A 213 16.31 -15.38 2.38
CA LYS A 213 16.05 -14.91 3.75
C LYS A 213 14.56 -14.96 4.13
N GLU A 214 13.75 -15.81 3.49
CA GLU A 214 12.32 -16.01 3.82
C GLU A 214 11.49 -14.72 3.87
N THR A 215 11.70 -13.76 2.95
CA THR A 215 11.03 -12.45 2.92
C THR A 215 11.33 -11.51 4.11
N LYS A 216 12.25 -11.85 4.98
CA LYS A 216 12.56 -11.10 6.21
C LYS A 216 13.59 -9.97 6.03
N PHE A 217 13.82 -9.52 4.80
CA PHE A 217 14.64 -8.33 4.60
C PHE A 217 13.90 -7.06 5.01
N ASN A 218 14.62 -6.10 5.56
CA ASN A 218 14.10 -4.82 6.02
C ASN A 218 14.56 -3.66 5.11
N PHE A 219 14.13 -2.44 5.44
CA PHE A 219 14.46 -1.24 4.68
C PHE A 219 15.98 -0.99 4.60
N GLU A 220 16.68 -1.19 5.72
CA GLU A 220 18.12 -0.98 5.78
C GLU A 220 18.90 -2.00 4.92
N ASP A 221 18.44 -3.25 4.87
CA ASP A 221 19.01 -4.27 3.98
C ASP A 221 18.97 -3.83 2.52
N LEU A 222 17.83 -3.30 2.05
CA LEU A 222 17.69 -2.79 0.68
C LEU A 222 18.56 -1.55 0.44
N VAL A 223 18.55 -0.60 1.36
CA VAL A 223 19.36 0.62 1.23
C VAL A 223 20.84 0.29 1.16
N ASN A 224 21.33 -0.64 2.00
CA ASN A 224 22.74 -1.04 2.02
C ASN A 224 23.10 -1.82 0.75
N TYR A 225 22.23 -2.74 0.29
CA TYR A 225 22.43 -3.44 -0.98
C TYR A 225 22.54 -2.47 -2.16
N PHE A 226 21.69 -1.47 -2.26
CA PHE A 226 21.76 -0.50 -3.35
C PHE A 226 22.83 0.59 -3.17
N LYS A 227 23.40 0.76 -1.99
CA LYS A 227 24.63 1.54 -1.81
C LYS A 227 25.85 0.79 -2.35
N GLU A 228 25.91 -0.53 -2.12
CA GLU A 228 26.96 -1.40 -2.64
C GLU A 228 26.85 -1.62 -4.14
N TYR A 229 25.61 -1.78 -4.66
CA TYR A 229 25.32 -2.04 -6.08
C TYR A 229 24.40 -0.95 -6.68
N PRO A 230 24.85 0.32 -6.79
CA PRO A 230 23.97 1.42 -7.21
C PRO A 230 23.41 1.29 -8.63
N HIS A 231 24.13 0.60 -9.53
CA HIS A 231 23.70 0.33 -10.90
C HIS A 231 22.53 -0.67 -11.01
N LEU A 232 22.24 -1.40 -9.93
CA LEU A 232 21.10 -2.32 -9.85
C LEU A 232 19.83 -1.64 -9.37
N ASN A 233 19.93 -0.42 -8.81
CA ASN A 233 18.79 0.32 -8.30
C ASN A 233 18.02 0.99 -9.44
N ARG A 234 16.73 1.17 -9.22
CA ARG A 234 15.86 1.86 -10.18
C ARG A 234 15.66 3.33 -9.76
N LEU A 235 15.72 4.23 -10.73
CA LEU A 235 15.51 5.66 -10.50
C LEU A 235 14.17 6.11 -11.09
N ARG A 236 13.55 7.12 -10.48
CA ARG A 236 12.45 7.87 -11.10
C ARG A 236 12.97 8.50 -12.41
N GLN A 237 12.24 8.30 -13.49
CA GLN A 237 12.44 9.12 -14.71
C GLN A 237 11.95 10.53 -14.40
N ARG A 238 12.75 11.52 -14.77
CA ARG A 238 12.41 12.94 -14.63
C ARG A 238 11.30 13.36 -15.57
#